data_0025326afb326a976d68a7615b1f49b7
#
_entry.id   0025326afb326a976d68a7615b1f49b7
#
_cell.length_a   1.000
_cell.length_b   1.000
_cell.length_c   1.000
_cell.angle_alpha   90.00
_cell.angle_beta   90.00
_cell.angle_gamma   90.00
#
_symmetry.space_group_name_H-M   'P 1'
#
loop_
_entity.id
_entity.type
_entity.pdbx_description
1 polymer ?
#
loop_
_entity_poly.entity_id
_entity_poly.type
_entity_poly.pdbx_seq_one_letter_code
_entity_poly.pdbx_strand_id
1 'polypeptide(L)'
;MTDIDPAEFFADYSKRDREVVDYQFYRFDALPSVGFRGPPLQPEVLENGAYCTVIGAAQSLGVYAPAPYPALIAERLDLPCLNLATGGGTAGFFASQPALIDLANRGKFVILQVMTARTEANSRSTPVGINFVRDTRTGETEITEAFWLRLLAEERDIVPLLIAESLQSWRASYRRLIEQIKVPIILFYFSTKPEDEQVNYNATTRDEFYGSFPQFVDMAAVRDVAALCDHYVECRSKRGLPHPLVNRFTGEPVIVDFGALHSFMENEEHAMNDYYPSPEMHEDAITALAPVIQKLT
;
A
#
# COMPACT_ATOMS: atom_id res chain seq x y z
N MET A 1 2.12 25.27 -11.34
CA MET A 1 2.38 24.04 -10.58
C MET A 1 3.80 23.60 -10.89
N THR A 2 4.65 23.42 -9.89
CA THR A 2 5.98 22.85 -10.08
C THR A 2 5.80 21.37 -10.38
N ASP A 3 6.34 20.89 -11.51
CA ASP A 3 6.46 19.45 -11.78
C ASP A 3 7.22 18.81 -10.61
N ILE A 4 6.50 18.04 -9.80
CA ILE A 4 7.12 17.28 -8.69
C ILE A 4 7.70 16.01 -9.32
N ASP A 5 9.02 15.85 -9.23
CA ASP A 5 9.67 14.60 -9.64
C ASP A 5 9.18 13.47 -8.70
N PRO A 6 8.54 12.42 -9.21
CA PRO A 6 8.13 11.28 -8.40
C PRO A 6 9.25 10.67 -7.56
N ALA A 7 10.50 10.72 -8.02
CA ALA A 7 11.66 10.22 -7.27
C ALA A 7 11.99 11.10 -6.06
N GLU A 8 11.81 12.42 -6.14
CA GLU A 8 12.00 13.35 -5.01
C GLU A 8 10.90 13.17 -3.96
N PHE A 9 9.66 12.95 -4.38
CA PHE A 9 8.53 12.70 -3.49
C PHE A 9 8.79 11.53 -2.53
N PHE A 10 9.30 10.41 -3.04
CA PHE A 10 9.58 9.23 -2.21
C PHE A 10 10.83 9.39 -1.34
N ALA A 11 11.82 10.17 -1.78
CA ALA A 11 13.00 10.45 -0.97
C ALA A 11 12.65 11.23 0.33
N ASP A 12 11.69 12.14 0.25
CA ASP A 12 11.26 12.95 1.39
C ASP A 12 10.30 12.25 2.35
N TYR A 13 9.50 11.29 1.85
CA TYR A 13 8.58 10.50 2.68
C TYR A 13 9.30 9.82 3.86
N SER A 14 10.46 9.22 3.63
CA SER A 14 11.24 8.54 4.68
C SER A 14 11.89 9.50 5.70
N LYS A 15 12.15 10.74 5.33
CA LYS A 15 12.74 11.74 6.25
C LYS A 15 11.74 12.22 7.28
N ARG A 16 10.49 12.42 6.87
CA ARG A 16 9.41 12.91 7.71
C ARG A 16 9.15 12.02 8.91
N ASP A 17 9.20 10.71 8.70
CA ASP A 17 8.81 9.73 9.70
C ASP A 17 10.00 9.24 10.55
N ARG A 18 11.21 9.71 10.27
CA ARG A 18 12.46 9.19 10.87
C ARG A 18 12.47 9.22 12.40
N GLU A 19 11.83 10.21 13.00
CA GLU A 19 11.77 10.32 14.46
C GLU A 19 10.78 9.33 15.08
N VAL A 20 9.83 8.83 14.30
CA VAL A 20 8.83 7.87 14.74
C VAL A 20 9.29 6.43 14.48
N VAL A 21 9.75 6.14 13.27
CA VAL A 21 10.11 4.78 12.83
C VAL A 21 11.40 4.79 12.00
N ASP A 22 12.25 3.81 12.23
CA ASP A 22 13.35 3.50 11.34
C ASP A 22 12.90 2.46 10.32
N TYR A 23 12.62 2.90 9.12
CA TYR A 23 12.22 1.98 8.05
C TYR A 23 13.39 1.19 7.46
N GLN A 24 14.66 1.58 7.73
CA GLN A 24 15.87 0.97 7.17
C GLN A 24 15.77 0.80 5.65
N PHE A 25 15.27 1.82 4.96
CA PHE A 25 15.02 1.74 3.52
C PHE A 25 16.25 1.33 2.73
N TYR A 26 16.05 0.36 1.84
CA TYR A 26 17.01 -0.04 0.81
C TYR A 26 16.36 0.01 -0.57
N ARG A 27 17.15 -0.07 -1.62
CA ARG A 27 16.72 -0.03 -3.01
C ARG A 27 17.36 -1.14 -3.80
N PHE A 28 16.66 -1.61 -4.82
CA PHE A 28 17.25 -2.49 -5.83
C PHE A 28 17.80 -1.64 -6.98
N ASP A 29 18.92 -2.06 -7.57
CA ASP A 29 19.53 -1.37 -8.72
C ASP A 29 18.57 -1.29 -9.91
N ALA A 30 17.73 -2.30 -10.09
CA ALA A 30 16.69 -2.33 -11.13
C ALA A 30 15.54 -1.33 -10.90
N LEU A 31 15.41 -0.77 -9.69
CA LEU A 31 14.33 0.15 -9.32
C LEU A 31 14.83 1.18 -8.28
N PRO A 32 15.79 2.04 -8.67
CA PRO A 32 16.49 2.92 -7.73
C PRO A 32 15.62 4.03 -7.13
N SER A 33 14.50 4.36 -7.77
CA SER A 33 13.56 5.38 -7.29
C SER A 33 12.61 4.91 -6.20
N VAL A 34 12.54 3.59 -5.91
CA VAL A 34 11.60 3.02 -4.92
C VAL A 34 12.34 2.48 -3.72
N GLY A 35 11.96 2.98 -2.53
CA GLY A 35 12.45 2.47 -1.26
C GLY A 35 11.57 1.32 -0.76
N PHE A 36 12.24 0.22 -0.34
CA PHE A 36 11.60 -0.93 0.31
C PHE A 36 12.03 -0.98 1.77
N ARG A 37 11.10 -1.38 2.63
CA ARG A 37 11.40 -1.46 4.06
C ARG A 37 12.35 -2.61 4.37
N GLY A 38 13.44 -2.27 5.09
CA GLY A 38 14.44 -3.22 5.55
C GLY A 38 14.16 -3.83 6.95
N PRO A 39 15.14 -4.56 7.46
CA PRO A 39 16.45 -4.77 6.83
C PRO A 39 16.38 -5.64 5.57
N PRO A 40 17.27 -5.40 4.57
CA PRO A 40 17.34 -6.26 3.39
C PRO A 40 17.71 -7.69 3.79
N LEU A 41 17.17 -8.66 3.09
CA LEU A 41 17.57 -10.06 3.27
C LEU A 41 19.02 -10.27 2.80
N GLN A 42 19.72 -11.19 3.48
CA GLN A 42 21.07 -11.56 3.08
C GLN A 42 21.07 -12.21 1.69
N PRO A 43 22.11 -12.01 0.86
CA PRO A 43 22.18 -12.59 -0.48
C PRO A 43 21.95 -14.09 -0.51
N GLU A 44 22.50 -14.82 0.45
CA GLU A 44 22.37 -16.28 0.57
C GLU A 44 20.90 -16.72 0.78
N VAL A 45 20.12 -15.92 1.52
CA VAL A 45 18.67 -16.18 1.74
C VAL A 45 17.89 -15.95 0.45
N LEU A 46 18.23 -14.89 -0.30
CA LEU A 46 17.62 -14.61 -1.60
C LEU A 46 17.98 -15.65 -2.67
N GLU A 47 19.21 -16.20 -2.61
CA GLU A 47 19.67 -17.21 -3.57
C GLU A 47 19.04 -18.58 -3.32
N ASN A 48 18.90 -18.99 -2.06
CA ASN A 48 18.35 -20.31 -1.71
C ASN A 48 16.81 -20.36 -1.66
N GLY A 49 16.12 -19.21 -1.79
CA GLY A 49 14.67 -19.15 -1.80
C GLY A 49 13.98 -19.42 -0.45
N ALA A 50 14.74 -19.42 0.66
CA ALA A 50 14.22 -19.74 1.98
C ALA A 50 13.48 -18.55 2.65
N TYR A 51 12.58 -17.89 1.93
CA TYR A 51 11.84 -16.73 2.40
C TYR A 51 10.42 -16.69 1.83
N CYS A 52 9.55 -15.91 2.42
CA CYS A 52 8.30 -15.46 1.79
C CYS A 52 8.44 -14.01 1.31
N THR A 53 7.55 -13.61 0.39
CA THR A 53 7.51 -12.24 -0.12
C THR A 53 6.18 -11.58 0.23
N VAL A 54 6.23 -10.31 0.67
CA VAL A 54 5.04 -9.46 0.81
C VAL A 54 5.03 -8.42 -0.30
N ILE A 55 3.96 -8.41 -1.09
CA ILE A 55 3.66 -7.37 -2.10
C ILE A 55 2.48 -6.56 -1.59
N GLY A 56 2.62 -5.24 -1.47
CA GLY A 56 1.57 -4.41 -0.90
C GLY A 56 1.84 -2.91 -0.93
N ALA A 57 0.97 -2.18 -0.25
CA ALA A 57 1.03 -0.73 -0.12
C ALA A 57 1.54 -0.30 1.27
N ALA A 58 1.29 0.96 1.64
CA ALA A 58 1.73 1.57 2.89
C ALA A 58 1.36 0.77 4.15
N GLN A 59 0.22 0.05 4.13
CA GLN A 59 -0.24 -0.77 5.26
C GLN A 59 0.69 -1.96 5.51
N SER A 60 1.19 -2.61 4.45
CA SER A 60 2.16 -3.71 4.56
C SER A 60 3.59 -3.21 4.72
N LEU A 61 3.92 -2.03 4.18
CA LEU A 61 5.16 -1.35 4.51
C LEU A 61 5.24 -1.05 6.01
N GLY A 62 4.11 -0.78 6.65
CA GLY A 62 4.01 -0.53 8.08
C GLY A 62 4.41 0.89 8.45
N VAL A 63 3.75 1.88 7.81
CA VAL A 63 3.92 3.30 8.18
C VAL A 63 3.57 3.48 9.66
N TYR A 64 4.44 4.14 10.40
CA TYR A 64 4.39 4.36 11.84
C TYR A 64 4.41 3.10 12.73
N ALA A 65 4.54 1.90 12.16
CA ALA A 65 4.66 0.67 12.94
C ALA A 65 6.14 0.29 13.12
N PRO A 66 6.67 0.19 14.35
CA PRO A 66 8.05 -0.23 14.58
C PRO A 66 8.33 -1.65 14.05
N ALA A 67 7.39 -2.58 14.24
CA ALA A 67 7.45 -3.95 13.74
C ALA A 67 6.17 -4.27 12.95
N PRO A 68 6.14 -4.07 11.62
CA PRO A 68 5.00 -4.44 10.79
C PRO A 68 4.89 -5.95 10.66
N TYR A 69 3.70 -6.47 10.26
CA TYR A 69 3.48 -7.91 10.17
C TYR A 69 4.51 -8.68 9.33
N PRO A 70 5.13 -8.12 8.25
CA PRO A 70 6.22 -8.82 7.58
C PRO A 70 7.45 -9.05 8.47
N ALA A 71 7.77 -8.11 9.36
CA ALA A 71 8.83 -8.30 10.35
C ALA A 71 8.42 -9.31 11.43
N LEU A 72 7.16 -9.29 11.87
CA LEU A 72 6.62 -10.26 12.83
C LEU A 72 6.58 -11.69 12.26
N ILE A 73 6.41 -11.87 10.94
CA ILE A 73 6.56 -13.19 10.29
C ILE A 73 7.97 -13.72 10.52
N ALA A 74 8.98 -12.89 10.24
CA ALA A 74 10.38 -13.30 10.42
C ALA A 74 10.70 -13.62 11.89
N GLU A 75 10.23 -12.79 12.81
CA GLU A 75 10.50 -12.95 14.25
C GLU A 75 9.79 -14.16 14.87
N ARG A 76 8.49 -14.36 14.55
CA ARG A 76 7.66 -15.33 15.28
C ARG A 76 7.52 -16.67 14.61
N LEU A 77 7.68 -16.71 13.28
CA LEU A 77 7.55 -17.95 12.51
C LEU A 77 8.91 -18.46 12.01
N ASP A 78 9.99 -17.80 12.37
CA ASP A 78 11.36 -18.13 11.93
C ASP A 78 11.44 -18.26 10.40
N LEU A 79 10.71 -17.39 9.70
CA LEU A 79 10.64 -17.37 8.24
C LEU A 79 11.10 -16.00 7.72
N PRO A 80 12.25 -15.89 7.08
CA PRO A 80 12.68 -14.64 6.46
C PRO A 80 11.59 -14.09 5.54
N CYS A 81 11.35 -12.78 5.59
CA CYS A 81 10.28 -12.14 4.85
C CYS A 81 10.82 -10.96 4.04
N LEU A 82 10.74 -11.07 2.72
CA LEU A 82 11.08 -10.00 1.78
C LEU A 82 9.89 -9.04 1.68
N ASN A 83 9.98 -7.89 2.32
CA ASN A 83 8.93 -6.88 2.26
C ASN A 83 9.13 -5.95 1.05
N LEU A 84 8.40 -6.22 -0.04
CA LEU A 84 8.35 -5.38 -1.24
C LEU A 84 7.21 -4.35 -1.22
N ALA A 85 6.51 -4.18 -0.09
CA ALA A 85 5.48 -3.17 0.00
C ALA A 85 6.07 -1.75 -0.06
N THR A 86 5.37 -0.86 -0.74
CA THR A 86 5.76 0.54 -0.88
C THR A 86 4.56 1.47 -0.79
N GLY A 87 4.76 2.68 -0.27
CA GLY A 87 3.69 3.68 -0.19
C GLY A 87 3.08 3.96 -1.57
N GLY A 88 1.76 3.87 -1.69
CA GLY A 88 1.05 4.07 -2.96
C GLY A 88 1.18 2.93 -3.96
N GLY A 89 1.77 1.79 -3.59
CA GLY A 89 1.88 0.61 -4.45
C GLY A 89 0.51 0.11 -4.92
N THR A 90 0.43 -0.33 -6.19
CA THR A 90 -0.77 -0.92 -6.81
C THR A 90 -0.42 -2.23 -7.51
N ALA A 91 -1.42 -3.06 -7.78
CA ALA A 91 -1.21 -4.29 -8.54
C ALA A 91 -0.64 -4.02 -9.93
N GLY A 92 -1.08 -2.93 -10.58
CA GLY A 92 -0.58 -2.51 -11.88
C GLY A 92 0.89 -2.11 -11.85
N PHE A 93 1.32 -1.40 -10.81
CA PHE A 93 2.72 -1.06 -10.60
C PHE A 93 3.57 -2.33 -10.47
N PHE A 94 3.24 -3.24 -9.56
CA PHE A 94 4.03 -4.46 -9.36
C PHE A 94 4.05 -5.37 -10.58
N ALA A 95 2.93 -5.52 -11.30
CA ALA A 95 2.86 -6.29 -12.54
C ALA A 95 3.76 -5.76 -13.65
N SER A 96 4.20 -4.50 -13.57
CA SER A 96 5.12 -3.88 -14.52
C SER A 96 6.60 -3.96 -14.10
N GLN A 97 6.91 -4.65 -12.99
CA GLN A 97 8.26 -4.74 -12.42
C GLN A 97 8.83 -6.17 -12.47
N PRO A 98 9.40 -6.63 -13.61
CA PRO A 98 9.87 -8.02 -13.76
C PRO A 98 10.87 -8.42 -12.68
N ALA A 99 11.77 -7.53 -12.27
CA ALA A 99 12.79 -7.83 -11.26
C ALA A 99 12.16 -8.14 -9.89
N LEU A 100 11.07 -7.46 -9.50
CA LEU A 100 10.37 -7.76 -8.25
C LEU A 100 9.59 -9.07 -8.35
N ILE A 101 9.01 -9.38 -9.52
CA ILE A 101 8.32 -10.64 -9.78
C ILE A 101 9.32 -11.81 -9.73
N ASP A 102 10.53 -11.65 -10.28
CA ASP A 102 11.57 -12.67 -10.21
C ASP A 102 12.00 -12.96 -8.76
N LEU A 103 12.15 -11.92 -7.93
CA LEU A 103 12.41 -12.09 -6.51
C LEU A 103 11.26 -12.81 -5.80
N ALA A 104 10.01 -12.43 -6.07
CA ALA A 104 8.83 -13.06 -5.50
C ALA A 104 8.76 -14.56 -5.87
N ASN A 105 9.08 -14.91 -7.11
CA ASN A 105 9.05 -16.29 -7.63
C ASN A 105 10.17 -17.18 -7.11
N ARG A 106 11.23 -16.63 -6.54
CA ARG A 106 12.30 -17.43 -5.89
C ARG A 106 11.92 -17.84 -4.47
N GLY A 107 11.02 -17.10 -3.81
CA GLY A 107 10.56 -17.39 -2.46
C GLY A 107 9.62 -18.60 -2.40
N LYS A 108 9.20 -18.97 -1.20
CA LYS A 108 8.28 -20.08 -0.94
C LYS A 108 6.84 -19.76 -1.35
N PHE A 109 6.37 -18.55 -1.07
CA PHE A 109 5.03 -18.05 -1.38
C PHE A 109 4.99 -16.52 -1.33
N VAL A 110 3.90 -15.94 -1.82
CA VAL A 110 3.63 -14.50 -1.80
C VAL A 110 2.43 -14.21 -0.92
N ILE A 111 2.55 -13.22 -0.05
CA ILE A 111 1.42 -12.54 0.59
C ILE A 111 1.14 -11.29 -0.24
N LEU A 112 0.02 -11.30 -0.96
CA LEU A 112 -0.41 -10.22 -1.83
C LEU A 112 -1.50 -9.42 -1.13
N GLN A 113 -1.15 -8.21 -0.66
CA GLN A 113 -2.12 -7.32 -0.02
C GLN A 113 -3.17 -6.84 -1.02
N VAL A 114 -4.43 -6.72 -0.57
CA VAL A 114 -5.46 -5.99 -1.31
C VAL A 114 -5.15 -4.49 -1.25
N MET A 115 -4.79 -3.92 -2.40
CA MET A 115 -4.38 -2.52 -2.56
C MET A 115 -5.50 -1.67 -3.13
N THR A 116 -5.34 -0.34 -3.10
CA THR A 116 -6.33 0.63 -3.59
C THR A 116 -6.53 0.58 -5.11
N ALA A 117 -7.73 0.99 -5.59
CA ALA A 117 -8.02 1.18 -7.00
C ALA A 117 -7.83 2.64 -7.48
N ARG A 118 -7.56 3.59 -6.58
CA ARG A 118 -7.54 5.03 -6.88
C ARG A 118 -6.53 5.46 -7.93
N THR A 119 -5.41 4.74 -8.07
CA THR A 119 -4.34 5.03 -9.04
C THR A 119 -4.42 4.13 -10.28
N GLU A 120 -5.44 3.28 -10.40
CA GLU A 120 -5.65 2.45 -11.58
C GLU A 120 -6.21 3.29 -12.75
N ALA A 121 -5.96 2.82 -13.98
CA ALA A 121 -6.38 3.53 -15.19
C ALA A 121 -7.91 3.63 -15.31
N ASN A 122 -8.36 4.73 -15.88
CA ASN A 122 -9.74 4.96 -16.32
C ASN A 122 -9.74 5.82 -17.60
N SER A 123 -10.90 6.12 -18.16
CA SER A 123 -11.00 6.91 -19.41
C SER A 123 -10.43 8.33 -19.28
N ARG A 124 -10.29 8.86 -18.05
CA ARG A 124 -9.77 10.19 -17.77
C ARG A 124 -8.32 10.22 -17.32
N SER A 125 -7.76 9.11 -16.85
CA SER A 125 -6.40 9.08 -16.33
C SER A 125 -5.66 7.77 -16.60
N THR A 126 -4.34 7.90 -16.73
CA THR A 126 -3.41 6.77 -16.81
C THR A 126 -2.39 6.84 -15.67
N PRO A 127 -2.06 5.72 -14.99
CA PRO A 127 -1.03 5.70 -13.95
C PRO A 127 0.35 6.14 -14.46
N VAL A 128 1.07 6.91 -13.63
CA VAL A 128 2.46 7.31 -13.87
C VAL A 128 3.29 6.93 -12.64
N GLY A 129 3.91 5.76 -12.68
CA GLY A 129 4.65 5.24 -11.52
C GLY A 129 3.76 4.97 -10.31
N ILE A 130 4.16 5.48 -9.15
CA ILE A 130 3.47 5.29 -7.89
C ILE A 130 2.79 6.60 -7.48
N ASN A 131 1.50 6.53 -7.14
CA ASN A 131 0.70 7.64 -6.61
C ASN A 131 0.53 8.87 -7.52
N PHE A 132 0.85 8.76 -8.82
CA PHE A 132 0.62 9.79 -9.82
C PHE A 132 -0.23 9.28 -10.96
N VAL A 133 -0.99 10.17 -11.56
CA VAL A 133 -1.78 9.92 -12.77
C VAL A 133 -1.57 11.04 -13.79
N ARG A 134 -1.66 10.70 -15.06
CA ARG A 134 -1.71 11.67 -16.16
C ARG A 134 -3.16 11.81 -16.60
N ASP A 135 -3.68 13.03 -16.53
CA ASP A 135 -5.01 13.38 -17.08
C ASP A 135 -4.95 13.29 -18.61
N THR A 136 -5.80 12.43 -19.19
CA THR A 136 -5.81 12.18 -20.64
C THR A 136 -6.33 13.37 -21.44
N ARG A 137 -7.09 14.29 -20.82
CA ARG A 137 -7.64 15.48 -21.46
C ARG A 137 -6.63 16.62 -21.52
N THR A 138 -5.88 16.85 -20.44
CA THR A 138 -4.92 17.97 -20.35
C THR A 138 -3.50 17.54 -20.67
N GLY A 139 -3.16 16.27 -20.52
CA GLY A 139 -1.80 15.73 -20.61
C GLY A 139 -0.94 16.01 -19.37
N GLU A 140 -1.49 16.68 -18.36
CA GLU A 140 -0.77 17.02 -17.12
C GLU A 140 -0.66 15.80 -16.21
N THR A 141 0.45 15.74 -15.46
CA THR A 141 0.68 14.74 -14.43
C THR A 141 0.37 15.35 -13.07
N GLU A 142 -0.47 14.67 -12.29
CA GLU A 142 -0.93 15.12 -10.98
C GLU A 142 -0.73 14.01 -9.96
N ILE A 143 -0.61 14.37 -8.69
CA ILE A 143 -0.77 13.40 -7.60
C ILE A 143 -2.22 12.86 -7.67
N THR A 144 -2.36 11.55 -7.56
CA THR A 144 -3.67 10.87 -7.69
C THR A 144 -4.74 11.49 -6.80
N GLU A 145 -4.38 11.94 -5.62
CA GLU A 145 -5.31 12.56 -4.68
C GLU A 145 -5.81 13.91 -5.20
N ALA A 146 -4.92 14.77 -5.66
CA ALA A 146 -5.27 16.07 -6.24
C ALA A 146 -6.18 15.90 -7.46
N PHE A 147 -5.89 14.92 -8.32
CA PHE A 147 -6.72 14.58 -9.48
C PHE A 147 -8.16 14.26 -9.09
N TRP A 148 -8.37 13.37 -8.14
CA TRP A 148 -9.73 12.98 -7.74
C TRP A 148 -10.48 14.09 -7.02
N LEU A 149 -9.81 14.86 -6.14
CA LEU A 149 -10.45 15.99 -5.45
C LEU A 149 -10.84 17.09 -6.42
N ARG A 150 -10.01 17.37 -7.43
CA ARG A 150 -10.35 18.31 -8.49
C ARG A 150 -11.59 17.84 -9.28
N LEU A 151 -11.65 16.57 -9.69
CA LEU A 151 -12.81 16.03 -10.38
C LEU A 151 -14.07 16.05 -9.51
N LEU A 152 -13.95 15.75 -8.23
CA LEU A 152 -15.08 15.82 -7.30
C LEU A 152 -15.63 17.24 -7.16
N ALA A 153 -14.76 18.26 -7.25
CA ALA A 153 -15.16 19.66 -7.18
C ALA A 153 -15.74 20.19 -8.50
N GLU A 154 -15.12 19.83 -9.63
CA GLU A 154 -15.39 20.45 -10.93
C GLU A 154 -16.29 19.62 -11.85
N GLU A 155 -16.23 18.28 -11.77
CA GLU A 155 -16.86 17.34 -12.70
C GLU A 155 -17.50 16.15 -11.95
N ARG A 156 -18.16 16.41 -10.82
CA ARG A 156 -18.69 15.38 -9.89
C ARG A 156 -19.51 14.28 -10.56
N ASP A 157 -20.29 14.63 -11.56
CA ASP A 157 -21.21 13.71 -12.23
C ASP A 157 -20.52 12.55 -12.95
N ILE A 158 -19.24 12.72 -13.36
CA ILE A 158 -18.47 11.66 -14.02
C ILE A 158 -17.71 10.78 -13.04
N VAL A 159 -17.51 11.21 -11.79
CA VAL A 159 -16.70 10.50 -10.79
C VAL A 159 -17.17 9.05 -10.57
N PRO A 160 -18.49 8.75 -10.43
CA PRO A 160 -18.94 7.36 -10.26
C PRO A 160 -18.53 6.44 -11.42
N LEU A 161 -18.62 6.94 -12.67
CA LEU A 161 -18.19 6.19 -13.85
C LEU A 161 -16.69 5.92 -13.82
N LEU A 162 -15.89 6.93 -13.55
CA LEU A 162 -14.42 6.79 -13.51
C LEU A 162 -13.96 5.84 -12.40
N ILE A 163 -14.63 5.84 -11.24
CA ILE A 163 -14.34 4.88 -10.17
C ILE A 163 -14.69 3.44 -10.60
N ALA A 164 -15.81 3.25 -11.28
CA ALA A 164 -16.18 1.94 -11.81
C ALA A 164 -15.15 1.42 -12.85
N GLU A 165 -14.68 2.29 -13.74
CA GLU A 165 -13.62 1.98 -14.70
C GLU A 165 -12.28 1.66 -14.00
N SER A 166 -11.90 2.46 -12.99
CA SER A 166 -10.70 2.19 -12.18
C SER A 166 -10.80 0.84 -11.46
N LEU A 167 -11.96 0.48 -10.94
CA LEU A 167 -12.18 -0.81 -10.29
C LEU A 167 -12.13 -1.98 -11.29
N GLN A 168 -12.58 -1.78 -12.53
CA GLN A 168 -12.40 -2.75 -13.60
C GLN A 168 -10.91 -2.93 -13.95
N SER A 169 -10.16 -1.84 -14.08
CA SER A 169 -8.72 -1.85 -14.32
C SER A 169 -7.96 -2.51 -13.16
N TRP A 170 -8.40 -2.29 -11.93
CA TRP A 170 -7.88 -2.93 -10.72
C TRP A 170 -7.97 -4.46 -10.80
N ARG A 171 -9.14 -5.01 -11.17
CA ARG A 171 -9.31 -6.45 -11.39
C ARG A 171 -8.36 -6.99 -12.46
N ALA A 172 -8.22 -6.26 -13.58
CA ALA A 172 -7.31 -6.65 -14.66
C ALA A 172 -5.84 -6.61 -14.22
N SER A 173 -5.44 -5.61 -13.43
CA SER A 173 -4.10 -5.48 -12.88
C SER A 173 -3.76 -6.62 -11.92
N TYR A 174 -4.67 -6.99 -11.02
CA TYR A 174 -4.50 -8.15 -10.14
C TYR A 174 -4.36 -9.46 -10.93
N ARG A 175 -5.22 -9.67 -11.91
CA ARG A 175 -5.13 -10.86 -12.77
C ARG A 175 -3.76 -10.96 -13.44
N ARG A 176 -3.30 -9.85 -14.04
CA ARG A 176 -1.98 -9.79 -14.69
C ARG A 176 -0.83 -10.03 -13.71
N LEU A 177 -0.92 -9.52 -12.47
CA LEU A 177 0.09 -9.75 -11.44
C LEU A 177 0.10 -11.22 -10.99
N ILE A 178 -1.07 -11.78 -10.69
CA ILE A 178 -1.23 -13.17 -10.25
C ILE A 178 -0.73 -14.16 -11.31
N GLU A 179 -1.01 -13.93 -12.60
CA GLU A 179 -0.54 -14.79 -13.71
C GLU A 179 0.99 -14.85 -13.83
N GLN A 180 1.71 -13.83 -13.34
CA GLN A 180 3.17 -13.77 -13.35
C GLN A 180 3.80 -14.47 -12.13
N ILE A 181 3.08 -14.62 -11.04
CA ILE A 181 3.54 -15.28 -9.82
C ILE A 181 3.40 -16.80 -10.00
N LYS A 182 4.46 -17.55 -9.70
CA LYS A 182 4.55 -19.01 -9.92
C LYS A 182 4.57 -19.82 -8.63
N VAL A 183 4.61 -19.16 -7.50
CA VAL A 183 4.54 -19.75 -6.15
C VAL A 183 3.17 -19.53 -5.54
N PRO A 184 2.77 -20.26 -4.50
CA PRO A 184 1.46 -20.04 -3.85
C PRO A 184 1.22 -18.60 -3.43
N ILE A 185 -0.02 -18.12 -3.57
CA ILE A 185 -0.43 -16.75 -3.26
C ILE A 185 -1.45 -16.77 -2.12
N ILE A 186 -1.16 -16.03 -1.07
CA ILE A 186 -2.12 -15.66 -0.02
C ILE A 186 -2.61 -14.25 -0.36
N LEU A 187 -3.84 -14.08 -0.85
CA LEU A 187 -4.45 -12.76 -0.94
C LEU A 187 -4.80 -12.31 0.49
N PHE A 188 -4.28 -11.15 0.88
CA PHE A 188 -4.44 -10.64 2.23
C PHE A 188 -5.22 -9.33 2.26
N TYR A 189 -6.43 -9.37 2.82
CA TYR A 189 -7.25 -8.20 3.09
C TYR A 189 -6.92 -7.66 4.49
N PHE A 190 -6.19 -6.55 4.55
CA PHE A 190 -5.75 -5.91 5.80
C PHE A 190 -6.29 -4.48 5.86
N SER A 191 -7.29 -4.25 6.69
CA SER A 191 -8.09 -3.03 6.61
C SER A 191 -8.84 -2.71 7.91
N THR A 192 -9.19 -1.43 8.06
CA THR A 192 -10.19 -0.94 9.01
C THR A 192 -11.60 -0.85 8.39
N LYS A 193 -11.71 -1.05 7.06
CA LYS A 193 -12.91 -0.76 6.26
C LYS A 193 -14.08 -1.68 6.65
N PRO A 194 -15.25 -1.14 7.03
CA PRO A 194 -16.47 -1.90 7.15
C PRO A 194 -16.84 -2.60 5.83
N GLU A 195 -17.51 -3.76 5.91
CA GLU A 195 -17.86 -4.53 4.72
C GLU A 195 -18.83 -3.79 3.78
N ASP A 196 -19.71 -2.98 4.35
CA ASP A 196 -20.77 -2.23 3.68
C ASP A 196 -20.38 -0.78 3.35
N GLU A 197 -19.13 -0.36 3.64
CA GLU A 197 -18.68 0.99 3.33
C GLU A 197 -18.68 1.23 1.82
N GLN A 198 -19.41 2.28 1.41
CA GLN A 198 -19.50 2.72 0.02
C GLN A 198 -18.79 4.06 -0.17
N VAL A 199 -18.41 4.36 -1.41
CA VAL A 199 -17.85 5.68 -1.76
C VAL A 199 -18.92 6.75 -1.57
N ASN A 200 -18.58 7.81 -0.86
CA ASN A 200 -19.45 8.98 -0.68
C ASN A 200 -19.25 9.98 -1.83
N TYR A 201 -20.09 9.90 -2.85
CA TYR A 201 -20.04 10.82 -3.99
C TYR A 201 -20.52 12.25 -3.66
N ASN A 202 -21.15 12.44 -2.49
CA ASN A 202 -21.56 13.76 -2.00
C ASN A 202 -20.56 14.36 -1.00
N ALA A 203 -19.40 13.74 -0.86
CA ALA A 203 -18.35 14.20 0.03
C ALA A 203 -17.96 15.66 -0.21
N THR A 204 -17.66 16.35 0.86
CA THR A 204 -17.15 17.73 0.87
C THR A 204 -15.71 17.80 1.35
N THR A 205 -15.24 16.73 1.98
CA THR A 205 -13.86 16.58 2.44
C THR A 205 -13.18 15.38 1.77
N ARG A 206 -11.87 15.38 1.82
CA ARG A 206 -11.01 14.29 1.35
C ARG A 206 -11.35 12.97 2.04
N ASP A 207 -11.44 12.99 3.37
CA ASP A 207 -11.62 11.78 4.17
C ASP A 207 -13.00 11.15 3.98
N GLU A 208 -14.04 11.99 3.83
CA GLU A 208 -15.39 11.52 3.46
C GLU A 208 -15.42 10.84 2.09
N PHE A 209 -14.63 11.34 1.12
CA PHE A 209 -14.61 10.80 -0.23
C PHE A 209 -13.83 9.50 -0.33
N TYR A 210 -12.63 9.46 0.24
CA TYR A 210 -11.78 8.29 0.16
C TYR A 210 -12.19 7.18 1.12
N GLY A 211 -12.73 7.53 2.28
CA GLY A 211 -13.08 6.55 3.31
C GLY A 211 -11.87 5.71 3.74
N SER A 212 -12.17 4.52 4.19
CA SER A 212 -11.15 3.59 4.66
C SER A 212 -10.39 2.92 3.51
N PHE A 213 -9.12 2.58 3.74
CA PHE A 213 -8.33 1.76 2.81
C PHE A 213 -8.90 0.32 2.74
N PRO A 214 -8.93 -0.34 1.57
CA PRO A 214 -8.52 0.12 0.25
C PRO A 214 -9.60 0.97 -0.45
N GLN A 215 -9.22 2.18 -0.84
CA GLN A 215 -10.14 3.13 -1.46
C GLN A 215 -10.65 2.61 -2.81
N PHE A 216 -11.93 2.85 -3.08
CA PHE A 216 -12.65 2.47 -4.31
C PHE A 216 -12.75 0.97 -4.57
N VAL A 217 -12.37 0.13 -3.61
CA VAL A 217 -12.47 -1.33 -3.72
C VAL A 217 -13.63 -1.83 -2.87
N ASP A 218 -14.56 -2.54 -3.48
CA ASP A 218 -15.67 -3.22 -2.82
C ASP A 218 -15.34 -4.71 -2.58
N MET A 219 -16.12 -5.34 -1.71
CA MET A 219 -15.92 -6.75 -1.36
C MET A 219 -16.24 -7.72 -2.50
N ALA A 220 -17.05 -7.32 -3.48
CA ALA A 220 -17.29 -8.14 -4.67
C ALA A 220 -16.02 -8.23 -5.51
N ALA A 221 -15.32 -7.10 -5.73
CA ALA A 221 -14.03 -7.09 -6.41
C ALA A 221 -12.96 -7.90 -5.67
N VAL A 222 -12.93 -7.81 -4.33
CA VAL A 222 -11.99 -8.62 -3.52
C VAL A 222 -12.25 -10.12 -3.71
N ARG A 223 -13.52 -10.55 -3.69
CA ARG A 223 -13.90 -11.96 -3.91
C ARG A 223 -13.54 -12.45 -5.31
N ASP A 224 -13.71 -11.60 -6.34
CA ASP A 224 -13.31 -11.94 -7.73
C ASP A 224 -11.80 -12.23 -7.82
N VAL A 225 -10.97 -11.43 -7.14
CA VAL A 225 -9.51 -11.63 -7.11
C VAL A 225 -9.13 -12.80 -6.20
N ALA A 226 -9.79 -12.97 -5.06
CA ALA A 226 -9.55 -14.07 -4.13
C ALA A 226 -9.74 -15.45 -4.81
N ALA A 227 -10.70 -15.55 -5.72
CA ALA A 227 -10.93 -16.77 -6.48
C ALA A 227 -9.78 -17.16 -7.43
N LEU A 228 -8.83 -16.26 -7.68
CA LEU A 228 -7.63 -16.48 -8.50
C LEU A 228 -6.40 -16.88 -7.68
N CYS A 229 -6.49 -16.83 -6.35
CA CYS A 229 -5.38 -17.07 -5.42
C CYS A 229 -5.54 -18.41 -4.72
N ASP A 230 -4.44 -18.99 -4.20
CA ASP A 230 -4.47 -20.28 -3.48
C ASP A 230 -5.14 -20.15 -2.11
N HIS A 231 -4.97 -19.00 -1.47
CA HIS A 231 -5.54 -18.71 -0.15
C HIS A 231 -6.05 -17.27 -0.06
N TYR A 232 -7.09 -17.08 0.75
CA TYR A 232 -7.58 -15.77 1.14
C TYR A 232 -7.58 -15.66 2.66
N VAL A 233 -6.97 -14.59 3.18
CA VAL A 233 -6.96 -14.24 4.60
C VAL A 233 -7.46 -12.83 4.77
N GLU A 234 -8.33 -12.63 5.75
CA GLU A 234 -8.89 -11.34 6.10
C GLU A 234 -8.53 -10.96 7.52
N CYS A 235 -8.03 -9.74 7.71
CA CYS A 235 -7.83 -9.11 9.00
C CYS A 235 -8.49 -7.73 8.99
N ARG A 236 -9.64 -7.61 9.63
CA ARG A 236 -10.31 -6.34 9.91
C ARG A 236 -10.08 -6.00 11.36
N SER A 237 -9.36 -4.93 11.61
CA SER A 237 -9.06 -4.48 12.96
C SER A 237 -8.96 -2.96 13.01
N LYS A 238 -9.35 -2.39 14.14
CA LYS A 238 -9.12 -0.99 14.52
C LYS A 238 -8.41 -0.91 15.88
N ARG A 239 -7.88 -2.05 16.35
CA ARG A 239 -7.25 -2.15 17.66
C ARG A 239 -6.04 -1.23 17.71
N GLY A 240 -5.94 -0.39 18.74
CA GLY A 240 -4.87 0.58 18.93
C GLY A 240 -5.03 1.89 18.13
N LEU A 241 -6.07 2.05 17.31
CA LEU A 241 -6.32 3.32 16.63
C LEU A 241 -7.34 4.20 17.39
N PRO A 242 -7.15 5.55 17.40
CA PRO A 242 -5.93 6.25 16.96
C PRO A 242 -4.76 6.03 17.93
N HIS A 243 -3.54 5.94 17.42
CA HIS A 243 -2.37 5.77 18.28
C HIS A 243 -1.44 7.00 18.24
N PRO A 244 -0.77 7.37 19.36
CA PRO A 244 0.11 8.51 19.41
C PRO A 244 1.38 8.26 18.57
N LEU A 245 1.83 9.30 17.86
CA LEU A 245 3.15 9.31 17.23
C LEU A 245 4.18 9.69 18.28
N VAL A 246 5.13 8.81 18.52
CA VAL A 246 6.11 8.94 19.60
C VAL A 246 7.52 8.91 19.02
N ASN A 247 8.36 9.82 19.47
CA ASN A 247 9.77 9.87 19.09
C ASN A 247 10.49 8.62 19.61
N ARG A 248 11.03 7.82 18.70
CA ARG A 248 11.68 6.53 19.00
C ARG A 248 12.95 6.64 19.83
N PHE A 249 13.52 7.85 19.97
CA PHE A 249 14.73 8.09 20.75
C PHE A 249 14.45 8.61 22.15
N THR A 250 13.41 9.44 22.29
CA THR A 250 13.10 10.12 23.57
C THR A 250 11.86 9.58 24.26
N GLY A 251 10.96 8.92 23.52
CA GLY A 251 9.65 8.50 24.04
C GLY A 251 8.61 9.63 24.15
N GLU A 252 8.95 10.85 23.74
CA GLU A 252 8.06 12.00 23.78
C GLU A 252 7.14 12.06 22.55
N PRO A 253 5.96 12.69 22.64
CA PRO A 253 5.09 12.90 21.49
C PRO A 253 5.79 13.66 20.35
N VAL A 254 5.50 13.26 19.11
CA VAL A 254 6.00 13.91 17.89
C VAL A 254 4.83 14.41 17.08
N ILE A 255 4.98 15.61 16.52
CA ILE A 255 4.07 16.14 15.50
C ILE A 255 4.70 15.92 14.14
N VAL A 256 4.02 15.15 13.30
CA VAL A 256 4.43 14.91 11.89
C VAL A 256 3.64 15.86 11.00
N ASP A 257 4.36 16.80 10.36
CA ASP A 257 3.76 17.75 9.42
C ASP A 257 3.71 17.15 8.00
N PHE A 258 2.51 16.88 7.52
CA PHE A 258 2.25 16.45 6.14
C PHE A 258 2.18 17.61 5.16
N GLY A 259 1.85 18.82 5.62
CA GLY A 259 1.72 20.01 4.78
C GLY A 259 3.05 20.51 4.22
N ALA A 260 4.16 20.25 4.90
CA ALA A 260 5.50 20.63 4.42
C ALA A 260 5.91 19.92 3.11
N LEU A 261 5.27 18.79 2.79
CA LEU A 261 5.58 17.99 1.58
C LEU A 261 4.59 18.24 0.43
N HIS A 262 3.39 18.70 0.74
CA HIS A 262 2.31 18.82 -0.23
C HIS A 262 1.60 20.17 -0.05
N SER A 263 1.84 21.11 -0.95
CA SER A 263 1.20 22.43 -0.94
C SER A 263 -0.34 22.39 -1.03
N PHE A 264 -0.94 21.24 -1.32
CA PHE A 264 -2.39 21.02 -1.32
C PHE A 264 -2.91 20.37 -0.03
N MET A 265 -2.02 19.92 0.88
CA MET A 265 -2.34 19.44 2.22
C MET A 265 -1.99 20.58 3.19
N GLU A 266 -2.85 21.59 3.25
CA GLU A 266 -2.62 22.75 4.12
C GLU A 266 -2.55 22.31 5.59
N ASN A 267 -1.36 22.48 6.21
CA ASN A 267 -1.12 22.41 7.66
C ASN A 267 -1.67 21.16 8.38
N GLU A 268 -1.57 19.98 7.77
CA GLU A 268 -1.94 18.76 8.47
C GLU A 268 -0.81 18.31 9.41
N GLU A 269 -0.83 18.85 10.63
CA GLU A 269 0.00 18.39 11.74
C GLU A 269 -0.69 17.23 12.45
N HIS A 270 -0.05 16.06 12.48
CA HIS A 270 -0.57 14.89 13.16
C HIS A 270 0.28 14.47 14.35
N ALA A 271 -0.30 14.56 15.55
CA ALA A 271 0.26 13.96 16.76
C ALA A 271 -0.21 12.52 16.96
N MET A 272 -1.24 12.12 16.22
CA MET A 272 -1.89 10.80 16.27
C MET A 272 -1.96 10.21 14.87
N ASN A 273 -1.73 8.91 14.77
CA ASN A 273 -2.05 8.14 13.57
C ASN A 273 -3.45 7.54 13.72
N ASP A 274 -4.35 7.83 12.82
CA ASP A 274 -5.71 7.30 12.74
C ASP A 274 -6.01 6.54 11.44
N TYR A 275 -5.05 6.57 10.51
CA TYR A 275 -5.21 6.03 9.16
C TYR A 275 -4.42 4.75 8.88
N TYR A 276 -3.11 4.73 9.22
CA TYR A 276 -2.28 3.55 9.00
C TYR A 276 -2.48 2.53 10.13
N PRO A 277 -2.31 1.21 9.85
CA PRO A 277 -2.43 0.21 10.88
C PRO A 277 -1.53 0.48 12.10
N SER A 278 -2.12 0.38 13.27
CA SER A 278 -1.39 0.47 14.54
C SER A 278 -0.48 -0.75 14.75
N PRO A 279 0.48 -0.71 15.68
CA PRO A 279 1.24 -1.89 16.07
C PRO A 279 0.36 -3.08 16.46
N GLU A 280 -0.74 -2.86 17.17
CA GLU A 280 -1.69 -3.91 17.59
C GLU A 280 -2.42 -4.53 16.40
N MET A 281 -2.71 -3.75 15.36
CA MET A 281 -3.31 -4.30 14.12
C MET A 281 -2.32 -5.19 13.38
N HIS A 282 -1.02 -4.90 13.41
CA HIS A 282 0.00 -5.80 12.85
C HIS A 282 0.11 -7.11 13.64
N GLU A 283 -0.14 -7.08 14.96
CA GLU A 283 -0.29 -8.28 15.78
C GLU A 283 -1.51 -9.12 15.36
N ASP A 284 -2.63 -8.47 15.09
CA ASP A 284 -3.82 -9.15 14.58
C ASP A 284 -3.57 -9.75 13.19
N ALA A 285 -2.82 -9.02 12.33
CA ALA A 285 -2.46 -9.49 11.00
C ALA A 285 -1.62 -10.77 11.03
N ILE A 286 -0.58 -10.85 11.87
CA ILE A 286 0.20 -12.09 11.99
C ILE A 286 -0.62 -13.23 12.59
N THR A 287 -1.51 -12.94 13.55
CA THR A 287 -2.42 -13.93 14.11
C THR A 287 -3.33 -14.54 13.05
N ALA A 288 -3.86 -13.71 12.13
CA ALA A 288 -4.71 -14.18 11.04
C ALA A 288 -3.91 -14.97 9.97
N LEU A 289 -2.69 -14.56 9.66
CA LEU A 289 -1.85 -15.16 8.62
C LEU A 289 -1.18 -16.47 9.05
N ALA A 290 -0.78 -16.59 10.32
CA ALA A 290 0.03 -17.71 10.82
C ALA A 290 -0.53 -19.10 10.49
N PRO A 291 -1.84 -19.40 10.62
CA PRO A 291 -2.37 -20.73 10.31
C PRO A 291 -2.23 -21.15 8.84
N VAL A 292 -2.20 -20.17 7.90
CA VAL A 292 -2.01 -20.45 6.48
C VAL A 292 -0.52 -20.54 6.16
N ILE A 293 0.30 -19.66 6.70
CA ILE A 293 1.76 -19.67 6.52
C ILE A 293 2.34 -21.01 6.97
N GLN A 294 1.94 -21.52 8.14
CA GLN A 294 2.41 -22.81 8.69
C GLN A 294 2.08 -24.03 7.80
N LYS A 295 1.12 -23.92 6.88
CA LYS A 295 0.83 -24.99 5.91
C LYS A 295 1.69 -24.91 4.66
N LEU A 296 2.34 -23.77 4.41
CA LEU A 296 3.16 -23.50 3.22
C LEU A 296 4.67 -23.57 3.51
N THR A 297 5.06 -23.70 4.77
CA THR A 297 6.46 -23.83 5.22
C THR A 297 6.80 -25.25 5.59
#